data_8710f80ddf63897dded9164437eb1e63
#
_entry.id   8710f80ddf63897dded9164437eb1e63
#
_cell.length_a   1.000
_cell.length_b   1.000
_cell.length_c   1.000
_cell.angle_alpha   90.00
_cell.angle_beta   90.00
_cell.angle_gamma   90.00
#
_symmetry.space_group_name_H-M   'P 1'
#
loop_
_entity.id
_entity.type
_entity.pdbx_description
1 polymer ?
#
loop_
_entity_poly.entity_id
_entity_poly.type
_entity_poly.pdbx_seq_one_letter_code
_entity_poly.pdbx_strand_id
1 'polypeptide(L)'
;LGAGNRGSVYAGYAKKYPDCMKIVGVADKNQFRLKSMAEDHDVPEENRFTDWKEALNKTKFADAVIISLPDNLHYDPCMKALSMGYHILLEKPIAPTEKECTDIRDLAIKKNAIVGVCHVLRYAPYFIALKQIIDSGDIGQLISIQHLEPIQYAHMAHSYVRGNWHNSKETTPIILAKSCHD
;
A
#
# COMPACT_ATOMS: atom_id res chain seq x y z
N LEU A 1 7.63 3.97 3.55
CA LEU A 1 7.48 5.24 2.85
C LEU A 1 6.03 5.68 2.95
N GLY A 2 5.79 6.86 3.54
CA GLY A 2 4.46 7.34 3.91
C GLY A 2 4.05 6.87 5.31
N ALA A 3 4.09 7.77 6.31
CA ALA A 3 3.67 7.55 7.70
C ALA A 3 2.22 8.03 7.94
N GLY A 4 1.38 8.01 6.91
CA GLY A 4 -0.04 8.30 7.02
C GLY A 4 -0.82 7.16 7.66
N ASN A 5 -2.16 7.25 7.61
CA ASN A 5 -3.04 6.25 8.22
C ASN A 5 -2.69 4.81 7.82
N ARG A 6 -2.51 4.52 6.53
CA ARG A 6 -2.18 3.16 6.06
C ARG A 6 -0.80 2.72 6.51
N GLY A 7 0.21 3.58 6.38
CA GLY A 7 1.56 3.27 6.86
C GLY A 7 1.58 2.93 8.35
N SER A 8 0.84 3.68 9.17
CA SER A 8 0.72 3.42 10.61
C SER A 8 0.01 2.10 10.92
N VAL A 9 -1.03 1.75 10.16
CA VAL A 9 -1.73 0.45 10.31
C VAL A 9 -0.78 -0.70 10.03
N TYR A 10 -0.03 -0.64 8.93
CA TYR A 10 0.93 -1.71 8.58
C TYR A 10 2.11 -1.78 9.55
N ALA A 11 2.65 -0.63 9.95
CA ALA A 11 3.70 -0.56 10.94
C ALA A 11 3.26 -1.13 12.30
N GLY A 12 1.99 -0.97 12.66
CA GLY A 12 1.40 -1.55 13.86
C GLY A 12 1.54 -3.08 13.96
N TYR A 13 1.71 -3.78 12.83
CA TYR A 13 1.99 -5.21 12.80
C TYR A 13 3.30 -5.55 13.53
N ALA A 14 4.32 -4.70 13.39
CA ALA A 14 5.61 -4.89 14.07
C ALA A 14 5.49 -4.81 15.60
N LYS A 15 4.59 -3.99 16.14
CA LYS A 15 4.31 -3.94 17.57
C LYS A 15 3.62 -5.21 18.09
N LYS A 16 2.72 -5.78 17.26
CA LYS A 16 1.98 -6.98 17.62
C LYS A 16 2.79 -8.26 17.45
N TYR A 17 3.70 -8.27 16.47
CA TYR A 17 4.50 -9.43 16.09
C TYR A 17 5.99 -9.03 15.92
N PRO A 18 6.68 -8.67 17.01
CA PRO A 18 8.06 -8.14 16.95
C PRO A 18 9.08 -9.14 16.43
N ASP A 19 8.82 -10.44 16.58
CA ASP A 19 9.68 -11.50 16.03
C ASP A 19 9.55 -11.68 14.51
N CYS A 20 8.46 -11.16 13.91
CA CYS A 20 8.19 -11.28 12.48
C CYS A 20 8.57 -10.03 11.70
N MET A 21 8.50 -8.86 12.30
CA MET A 21 8.69 -7.59 11.62
C MET A 21 9.26 -6.51 12.55
N LYS A 22 10.18 -5.72 12.02
CA LYS A 22 10.71 -4.52 12.68
C LYS A 22 10.73 -3.35 11.70
N ILE A 23 10.29 -2.18 12.16
CA ILE A 23 10.42 -0.93 11.39
C ILE A 23 11.80 -0.35 11.66
N VAL A 24 12.64 -0.30 10.64
CA VAL A 24 14.05 0.14 10.76
C VAL A 24 14.32 1.50 10.12
N GLY A 25 13.33 2.06 9.41
CA GLY A 25 13.40 3.37 8.80
C GLY A 25 12.02 3.91 8.45
N VAL A 26 11.88 5.22 8.38
CA VAL A 26 10.63 5.91 8.05
C VAL A 26 10.92 7.14 7.20
N ALA A 27 10.05 7.38 6.19
CA ALA A 27 10.10 8.57 5.35
C ALA A 27 8.71 9.18 5.20
N ASP A 28 8.53 10.44 5.60
CA ASP A 28 7.31 11.21 5.39
C ASP A 28 7.62 12.71 5.37
N LYS A 29 6.99 13.45 4.45
CA LYS A 29 7.15 14.93 4.36
C LYS A 29 6.54 15.66 5.56
N ASN A 30 5.53 15.07 6.19
CA ASN A 30 4.91 15.62 7.38
C ASN A 30 5.74 15.27 8.63
N GLN A 31 6.38 16.28 9.20
CA GLN A 31 7.28 16.14 10.35
C GLN A 31 6.60 15.51 11.57
N PHE A 32 5.33 15.81 11.81
CA PHE A 32 4.58 15.23 12.91
C PHE A 32 4.41 13.71 12.74
N ARG A 33 4.02 13.28 11.53
CA ARG A 33 3.87 11.85 11.21
C ARG A 33 5.19 11.11 11.25
N LEU A 34 6.23 11.72 10.68
CA LEU A 34 7.59 11.20 10.69
C LEU A 34 8.05 10.95 12.13
N LYS A 35 7.96 11.97 12.97
CA LYS A 35 8.35 11.90 14.38
C LYS A 35 7.54 10.86 15.14
N SER A 36 6.22 10.91 15.05
CA SER A 36 5.33 9.95 15.74
C SER A 36 5.66 8.50 15.39
N MET A 37 5.79 8.17 14.10
CA MET A 37 6.12 6.81 13.69
C MET A 37 7.53 6.41 14.11
N ALA A 38 8.49 7.33 14.05
CA ALA A 38 9.87 7.05 14.47
C ALA A 38 9.96 6.76 15.95
N GLU A 39 9.25 7.52 16.79
CA GLU A 39 9.17 7.30 18.24
C GLU A 39 8.42 6.01 18.58
N ASP A 40 7.32 5.76 17.90
CA ASP A 40 6.48 4.57 18.06
C ASP A 40 7.19 3.24 17.78
N HIS A 41 8.26 3.26 17.00
CA HIS A 41 8.99 2.07 16.55
C HIS A 41 10.49 2.13 16.84
N ASP A 42 10.94 3.04 17.69
CA ASP A 42 12.35 3.22 18.07
C ASP A 42 13.29 3.31 16.86
N VAL A 43 12.83 4.02 15.81
CA VAL A 43 13.62 4.20 14.58
C VAL A 43 14.78 5.16 14.87
N PRO A 44 16.04 4.79 14.61
CA PRO A 44 17.19 5.63 14.86
C PRO A 44 17.19 6.88 13.95
N GLU A 45 17.82 7.95 14.42
CA GLU A 45 17.74 9.27 13.79
C GLU A 45 18.27 9.27 12.35
N GLU A 46 19.33 8.53 12.08
CA GLU A 46 19.94 8.34 10.78
C GLU A 46 19.05 7.60 9.76
N ASN A 47 17.93 7.03 10.20
CA ASN A 47 16.95 6.33 9.36
C ASN A 47 15.58 7.03 9.33
N ARG A 48 15.55 8.32 9.72
CA ARG A 48 14.37 9.19 9.62
C ARG A 48 14.57 10.15 8.45
N PHE A 49 13.69 10.11 7.47
CA PHE A 49 13.85 10.85 6.22
C PHE A 49 12.63 11.72 5.95
N THR A 50 12.85 12.89 5.36
CA THR A 50 11.77 13.79 4.96
C THR A 50 11.16 13.43 3.62
N ASP A 51 11.91 12.70 2.79
CA ASP A 51 11.47 12.22 1.48
C ASP A 51 11.93 10.79 1.23
N TRP A 52 11.15 10.03 0.48
CA TRP A 52 11.48 8.65 0.09
C TRP A 52 12.79 8.55 -0.70
N LYS A 53 13.15 9.62 -1.44
CA LYS A 53 14.39 9.69 -2.21
C LYS A 53 15.61 9.63 -1.30
N GLU A 54 15.57 10.28 -0.16
CA GLU A 54 16.66 10.24 0.83
C GLU A 54 16.84 8.80 1.34
N ALA A 55 15.75 8.14 1.73
CA ALA A 55 15.76 6.75 2.20
C ALA A 55 16.34 5.78 1.15
N LEU A 56 15.91 5.91 -0.11
CA LEU A 56 16.32 5.03 -1.21
C LEU A 56 17.63 5.49 -1.91
N ASN A 57 18.28 6.52 -1.44
CA ASN A 57 19.65 6.87 -1.83
C ASN A 57 20.72 6.30 -0.88
N LYS A 58 20.32 5.83 0.29
CA LYS A 58 21.23 5.06 1.17
C LYS A 58 21.47 3.66 0.60
N THR A 59 22.56 3.05 1.01
CA THR A 59 22.79 1.61 0.82
C THR A 59 21.60 0.83 1.43
N LYS A 60 21.20 -0.27 0.79
CA LYS A 60 20.11 -1.12 1.28
C LYS A 60 20.32 -1.50 2.74
N PHE A 61 19.36 -1.20 3.62
CA PHE A 61 19.42 -1.42 5.06
C PHE A 61 18.21 -2.15 5.64
N ALA A 62 17.30 -2.62 4.79
CA ALA A 62 16.13 -3.40 5.16
C ALA A 62 15.87 -4.51 4.13
N ASP A 63 15.02 -5.47 4.46
CA ASP A 63 14.64 -6.55 3.55
C ASP A 63 13.54 -6.10 2.58
N ALA A 64 12.61 -5.29 3.08
CA ALA A 64 11.44 -4.85 2.35
C ALA A 64 11.12 -3.36 2.58
N VAL A 65 10.35 -2.80 1.67
CA VAL A 65 9.82 -1.42 1.76
C VAL A 65 8.31 -1.46 1.72
N ILE A 66 7.66 -0.83 2.70
CA ILE A 66 6.22 -0.55 2.64
C ILE A 66 6.02 0.78 1.93
N ILE A 67 5.22 0.81 0.86
CA ILE A 67 4.91 2.02 0.10
C ILE A 67 3.42 2.32 0.29
N SER A 68 3.12 3.36 1.08
CA SER A 68 1.78 3.83 1.41
C SER A 68 1.62 5.33 1.16
N LEU A 69 2.17 5.76 0.04
CA LEU A 69 2.06 7.10 -0.52
C LEU A 69 0.71 7.24 -1.29
N PRO A 70 0.33 8.44 -1.76
CA PRO A 70 -0.69 8.59 -2.78
C PRO A 70 -0.34 7.79 -4.05
N ASP A 71 -1.34 7.24 -4.72
CA ASP A 71 -1.20 6.29 -5.83
C ASP A 71 -0.36 6.80 -7.02
N ASN A 72 -0.48 8.08 -7.35
CA ASN A 72 0.35 8.75 -8.36
C ASN A 72 1.84 8.87 -7.99
N LEU A 73 2.19 8.56 -6.75
CA LEU A 73 3.57 8.56 -6.25
C LEU A 73 4.11 7.15 -5.98
N HIS A 74 3.44 6.10 -6.45
CA HIS A 74 3.86 4.73 -6.22
C HIS A 74 4.99 4.29 -7.16
N TYR A 75 4.93 4.68 -8.43
CA TYR A 75 5.79 4.16 -9.49
C TYR A 75 7.29 4.37 -9.22
N ASP A 76 7.72 5.61 -9.03
CA ASP A 76 9.14 5.94 -8.89
C ASP A 76 9.81 5.24 -7.68
N PRO A 77 9.24 5.28 -6.45
CA PRO A 77 9.83 4.58 -5.33
C PRO A 77 9.77 3.06 -5.49
N CYS A 78 8.76 2.49 -6.16
CA CYS A 78 8.73 1.06 -6.50
C CYS A 78 9.90 0.68 -7.39
N MET A 79 10.08 1.38 -8.51
CA MET A 79 11.16 1.11 -9.47
C MET A 79 12.53 1.26 -8.81
N LYS A 80 12.72 2.29 -7.99
CA LYS A 80 13.96 2.50 -7.26
C LYS A 80 14.22 1.40 -6.24
N ALA A 81 13.24 1.05 -5.40
CA ALA A 81 13.38 0.00 -4.39
C ALA A 81 13.65 -1.37 -5.02
N LEU A 82 12.92 -1.73 -6.08
CA LEU A 82 13.17 -2.97 -6.84
C LEU A 82 14.58 -3.01 -7.45
N SER A 83 15.04 -1.89 -8.01
CA SER A 83 16.40 -1.81 -8.57
C SER A 83 17.48 -2.08 -7.52
N MET A 84 17.23 -1.73 -6.26
CA MET A 84 18.10 -1.96 -5.11
C MET A 84 17.93 -3.35 -4.47
N GLY A 85 16.99 -4.16 -4.97
CA GLY A 85 16.74 -5.52 -4.48
C GLY A 85 15.90 -5.58 -3.19
N TYR A 86 15.07 -4.58 -2.92
CA TYR A 86 14.06 -4.67 -1.87
C TYR A 86 12.86 -5.50 -2.32
N HIS A 87 12.25 -6.23 -1.40
CA HIS A 87 10.86 -6.66 -1.51
C HIS A 87 9.93 -5.47 -1.21
N ILE A 88 8.68 -5.52 -1.70
CA ILE A 88 7.75 -4.39 -1.54
C ILE A 88 6.40 -4.87 -1.03
N LEU A 89 5.85 -4.15 -0.05
CA LEU A 89 4.44 -4.14 0.27
C LEU A 89 3.86 -2.81 -0.25
N LEU A 90 3.03 -2.89 -1.29
CA LEU A 90 2.53 -1.72 -2.02
C LEU A 90 1.05 -1.49 -1.75
N GLU A 91 0.69 -0.26 -1.35
CA GLU A 91 -0.73 0.12 -1.27
C GLU A 91 -1.39 0.09 -2.65
N LYS A 92 -2.69 -0.20 -2.62
CA LYS A 92 -3.52 -0.18 -3.82
C LYS A 92 -4.02 1.26 -4.12
N PRO A 93 -4.28 1.56 -5.41
CA PRO A 93 -3.94 0.80 -6.62
C PRO A 93 -2.43 0.81 -6.89
N ILE A 94 -1.96 -0.17 -7.66
CA ILE A 94 -0.52 -0.35 -7.94
C ILE A 94 0.10 0.94 -8.49
N ALA A 95 -0.51 1.49 -9.53
CA ALA A 95 -0.15 2.74 -10.18
C ALA A 95 -1.33 3.26 -11.03
N PRO A 96 -1.34 4.54 -11.45
CA PRO A 96 -2.41 5.11 -12.25
C PRO A 96 -2.55 4.56 -13.67
N THR A 97 -1.46 4.03 -14.26
CA THR A 97 -1.45 3.56 -15.65
C THR A 97 -1.07 2.09 -15.78
N GLU A 98 -1.61 1.43 -16.80
CA GLU A 98 -1.27 0.04 -17.13
C GLU A 98 0.22 -0.14 -17.40
N LYS A 99 0.84 0.83 -18.08
CA LYS A 99 2.28 0.79 -18.35
C LYS A 99 3.10 0.73 -17.06
N GLU A 100 2.82 1.60 -16.10
CA GLU A 100 3.51 1.63 -14.81
C GLU A 100 3.32 0.33 -14.03
N CYS A 101 2.10 -0.22 -14.03
CA CYS A 101 1.81 -1.52 -13.41
C CYS A 101 2.65 -2.64 -14.05
N THR A 102 2.75 -2.64 -15.38
CA THR A 102 3.52 -3.61 -16.15
C THR A 102 5.02 -3.48 -15.88
N ASP A 103 5.55 -2.27 -15.88
CA ASP A 103 6.97 -1.99 -15.60
C ASP A 103 7.36 -2.47 -14.20
N ILE A 104 6.51 -2.23 -13.18
CA ILE A 104 6.73 -2.71 -11.81
C ILE A 104 6.76 -4.24 -11.77
N ARG A 105 5.78 -4.91 -12.40
CA ARG A 105 5.69 -6.37 -12.48
C ARG A 105 6.95 -6.95 -13.13
N ASP A 106 7.34 -6.43 -14.28
CA ASP A 106 8.44 -6.96 -15.08
C ASP A 106 9.78 -6.77 -14.36
N LEU A 107 9.97 -5.63 -13.69
CA LEU A 107 11.16 -5.41 -12.87
C LEU A 107 11.18 -6.30 -11.63
N ALA A 108 10.03 -6.53 -10.98
CA ALA A 108 9.93 -7.45 -9.85
C ALA A 108 10.33 -8.88 -10.24
N ILE A 109 9.82 -9.37 -11.37
CA ILE A 109 10.21 -10.68 -11.92
C ILE A 109 11.72 -10.73 -12.22
N LYS A 110 12.24 -9.74 -12.93
CA LYS A 110 13.66 -9.64 -13.28
C LYS A 110 14.56 -9.64 -12.06
N LYS A 111 14.13 -9.04 -10.95
CA LYS A 111 14.90 -8.94 -9.70
C LYS A 111 14.64 -10.08 -8.73
N ASN A 112 13.76 -11.02 -9.08
CA ASN A 112 13.28 -12.07 -8.18
C ASN A 112 12.78 -11.48 -6.84
N ALA A 113 12.10 -10.34 -6.91
CA ALA A 113 11.57 -9.62 -5.76
C ALA A 113 10.09 -9.94 -5.55
N ILE A 114 9.67 -10.01 -4.29
CA ILE A 114 8.27 -10.16 -3.93
C ILE A 114 7.64 -8.76 -3.89
N VAL A 115 6.54 -8.58 -4.62
CA VAL A 115 5.69 -7.38 -4.52
C VAL A 115 4.30 -7.83 -4.09
N GLY A 116 3.98 -7.57 -2.82
CA GLY A 116 2.65 -7.79 -2.27
C GLY A 116 1.81 -6.54 -2.42
N VAL A 117 0.66 -6.63 -3.11
CA VAL A 117 -0.29 -5.51 -3.22
C VAL A 117 -1.35 -5.61 -2.13
N CYS A 118 -1.64 -4.49 -1.46
CA CYS A 118 -2.54 -4.42 -0.31
C CYS A 118 -4.03 -4.54 -0.69
N HIS A 119 -4.44 -5.63 -1.32
CA HIS A 119 -5.84 -6.00 -1.50
C HIS A 119 -6.37 -6.63 -0.21
N VAL A 120 -6.55 -5.78 0.81
CA VAL A 120 -6.78 -6.21 2.20
C VAL A 120 -8.05 -7.02 2.39
N LEU A 121 -9.09 -6.78 1.59
CA LEU A 121 -10.36 -7.51 1.69
C LEU A 121 -10.24 -8.99 1.34
N ARG A 122 -9.28 -9.39 0.51
CA ARG A 122 -9.00 -10.80 0.21
C ARG A 122 -8.61 -11.61 1.44
N TYR A 123 -8.14 -10.94 2.49
CA TYR A 123 -7.71 -11.54 3.76
C TYR A 123 -8.73 -11.32 4.89
N ALA A 124 -9.85 -10.63 4.62
CA ALA A 124 -10.90 -10.44 5.60
C ALA A 124 -11.71 -11.74 5.78
N PRO A 125 -12.03 -12.15 7.02
CA PRO A 125 -12.73 -13.41 7.28
C PRO A 125 -14.03 -13.56 6.49
N TYR A 126 -14.77 -12.48 6.31
CA TYR A 126 -16.01 -12.48 5.52
C TYR A 126 -15.77 -12.90 4.06
N PHE A 127 -14.78 -12.28 3.38
CA PHE A 127 -14.50 -12.57 1.98
C PHE A 127 -13.83 -13.95 1.80
N ILE A 128 -13.05 -14.39 2.79
CA ILE A 128 -12.49 -15.75 2.80
C ILE A 128 -13.64 -16.77 2.87
N ALA A 129 -14.60 -16.59 3.78
CA ALA A 129 -15.76 -17.48 3.91
C ALA A 129 -16.64 -17.46 2.64
N LEU A 130 -16.89 -16.26 2.07
CA LEU A 130 -17.62 -16.13 0.82
C LEU A 130 -16.94 -16.89 -0.34
N LYS A 131 -15.62 -16.74 -0.45
CA LYS A 131 -14.83 -17.46 -1.46
C LYS A 131 -14.93 -18.97 -1.28
N GLN A 132 -14.85 -19.46 -0.04
CA GLN A 132 -15.00 -20.90 0.27
C GLN A 132 -16.37 -21.43 -0.14
N ILE A 133 -17.46 -20.70 0.13
CA ILE A 133 -18.81 -21.08 -0.27
C ILE A 133 -18.94 -21.15 -1.80
N ILE A 134 -18.37 -20.18 -2.51
CA ILE A 134 -18.36 -20.20 -3.97
C ILE A 134 -17.57 -21.41 -4.51
N ASP A 135 -16.39 -21.64 -3.98
CA ASP A 135 -15.48 -22.71 -4.43
C ASP A 135 -16.00 -24.12 -4.09
N SER A 136 -16.78 -24.28 -3.00
CA SER A 136 -17.38 -25.56 -2.64
C SER A 136 -18.46 -26.01 -3.64
N GLY A 137 -19.02 -25.08 -4.38
CA GLY A 137 -20.15 -25.34 -5.28
C GLY A 137 -21.51 -25.44 -4.59
N ASP A 138 -21.59 -25.16 -3.28
CA ASP A 138 -22.84 -25.26 -2.50
C ASP A 138 -23.96 -24.39 -3.04
N ILE A 139 -23.61 -23.26 -3.69
CA ILE A 139 -24.58 -22.36 -4.33
C ILE A 139 -24.74 -22.62 -5.83
N GLY A 140 -24.13 -23.69 -6.36
CA GLY A 140 -24.16 -24.04 -7.77
C GLY A 140 -23.33 -23.10 -8.65
N GLN A 141 -23.68 -23.07 -9.95
CA GLN A 141 -22.99 -22.21 -10.91
C GLN A 141 -23.31 -20.73 -10.66
N LEU A 142 -22.26 -19.90 -10.55
CA LEU A 142 -22.42 -18.48 -10.41
C LEU A 142 -22.96 -17.85 -11.69
N ILE A 143 -24.14 -17.27 -11.65
CA ILE A 143 -24.82 -16.66 -12.80
C ILE A 143 -24.62 -15.14 -12.83
N SER A 144 -24.69 -14.48 -11.65
CA SER A 144 -24.52 -13.03 -11.52
C SER A 144 -23.98 -12.65 -10.17
N ILE A 145 -23.32 -11.51 -10.10
CA ILE A 145 -22.87 -10.89 -8.87
C ILE A 145 -23.40 -9.47 -8.78
N GLN A 146 -24.00 -9.11 -7.66
CA GLN A 146 -24.30 -7.73 -7.33
C GLN A 146 -23.40 -7.31 -6.17
N HIS A 147 -22.51 -6.37 -6.44
CA HIS A 147 -21.62 -5.78 -5.43
C HIS A 147 -22.02 -4.35 -5.13
N LEU A 148 -22.21 -4.04 -3.84
CA LEU A 148 -22.53 -2.69 -3.37
C LEU A 148 -21.39 -2.20 -2.48
N GLU A 149 -20.82 -1.05 -2.81
CA GLU A 149 -19.76 -0.38 -2.05
C GLU A 149 -20.27 0.96 -1.51
N PRO A 150 -21.05 0.98 -0.41
CA PRO A 150 -21.57 2.21 0.16
C PRO A 150 -20.47 2.96 0.92
N ILE A 151 -19.95 4.01 0.34
CA ILE A 151 -18.93 4.84 0.96
C ILE A 151 -19.58 5.77 1.97
N GLN A 152 -19.13 5.69 3.22
CA GLN A 152 -19.60 6.56 4.30
C GLN A 152 -19.39 8.04 3.92
N TYR A 153 -20.38 8.89 4.19
CA TYR A 153 -20.38 10.32 3.85
C TYR A 153 -19.09 11.04 4.33
N ALA A 154 -18.71 10.84 5.59
CA ALA A 154 -17.52 11.49 6.15
C ALA A 154 -16.24 11.07 5.41
N HIS A 155 -16.11 9.77 5.06
CA HIS A 155 -14.98 9.27 4.30
C HIS A 155 -14.97 9.84 2.87
N MET A 156 -16.10 9.88 2.21
CA MET A 156 -16.24 10.49 0.87
C MET A 156 -15.82 11.97 0.90
N ALA A 157 -16.36 12.76 1.84
CA ALA A 157 -16.06 14.19 1.96
C ALA A 157 -14.59 14.44 2.28
N HIS A 158 -14.00 13.67 3.19
CA HIS A 158 -12.61 13.84 3.61
C HIS A 158 -11.62 13.46 2.52
N SER A 159 -11.82 12.33 1.85
CA SER A 159 -10.80 11.75 0.95
C SER A 159 -10.99 12.18 -0.51
N TYR A 160 -12.24 12.18 -1.00
CA TYR A 160 -12.53 12.33 -2.42
C TYR A 160 -13.09 13.71 -2.82
N VAL A 161 -13.58 14.49 -1.85
CA VAL A 161 -14.04 15.87 -2.13
C VAL A 161 -12.99 16.90 -1.72
N ARG A 162 -12.34 16.74 -0.57
CA ARG A 162 -11.37 17.71 -0.02
C ARG A 162 -9.93 17.20 0.02
N GLY A 163 -9.75 15.87 -0.01
CA GLY A 163 -8.44 15.24 0.16
C GLY A 163 -7.69 15.00 -1.14
N ASN A 164 -6.71 14.12 -1.07
CA ASN A 164 -5.76 13.86 -2.15
C ASN A 164 -6.40 13.27 -3.44
N TRP A 165 -7.59 12.69 -3.35
CA TRP A 165 -8.29 12.05 -4.48
C TRP A 165 -9.41 12.91 -5.07
N HIS A 166 -9.38 14.23 -4.87
CA HIS A 166 -10.39 15.16 -5.39
C HIS A 166 -10.26 15.46 -6.90
N ASN A 167 -9.10 15.19 -7.49
CA ASN A 167 -8.81 15.48 -8.89
C ASN A 167 -8.38 14.22 -9.66
N SER A 168 -9.27 13.73 -10.51
CA SER A 168 -9.03 12.53 -11.33
C SER A 168 -7.92 12.66 -12.39
N LYS A 169 -7.40 13.88 -12.60
CA LYS A 169 -6.24 14.11 -13.48
C LYS A 169 -4.91 13.89 -12.74
N GLU A 170 -4.94 13.92 -11.41
CA GLU A 170 -3.76 13.80 -10.55
C GLU A 170 -3.69 12.45 -9.84
N THR A 171 -4.82 11.75 -9.73
CA THR A 171 -4.93 10.46 -9.04
C THR A 171 -5.81 9.49 -9.83
N THR A 172 -5.76 8.21 -9.50
CA THR A 172 -6.66 7.22 -10.10
C THR A 172 -8.13 7.58 -9.76
N PRO A 173 -9.04 7.57 -10.76
CA PRO A 173 -10.46 7.81 -10.53
C PRO A 173 -11.04 6.89 -9.44
N ILE A 174 -11.94 7.41 -8.60
CA ILE A 174 -12.52 6.69 -7.46
C ILE A 174 -13.10 5.33 -7.85
N ILE A 175 -13.72 5.23 -9.01
CA ILE A 175 -14.31 3.97 -9.48
C ILE A 175 -13.25 2.88 -9.63
N LEU A 176 -12.08 3.20 -10.15
CA LEU A 176 -10.97 2.27 -10.31
C LEU A 176 -10.20 2.08 -9.00
N ALA A 177 -9.94 3.17 -8.27
CA ALA A 177 -9.14 3.14 -7.05
C ALA A 177 -9.84 2.50 -5.84
N LYS A 178 -11.17 2.42 -5.85
CA LYS A 178 -12.00 1.93 -4.75
C LYS A 178 -12.90 0.78 -5.19
N SER A 179 -13.85 1.03 -6.08
CA SER A 179 -14.92 0.09 -6.37
C SER A 179 -14.49 -1.13 -7.19
N CYS A 180 -13.47 -1.00 -8.04
CA CYS A 180 -12.99 -2.11 -8.87
C CYS A 180 -11.85 -2.90 -8.21
N HIS A 181 -11.23 -2.38 -7.16
CA HIS A 181 -10.14 -3.06 -6.45
C HIS A 181 -10.64 -3.87 -5.26
N ASP A 182 -11.63 -3.42 -4.58
CA ASP A 182 -12.20 -4.06 -3.41
C ASP A 182 -13.24 -5.10 -3.81
#